data_702f72f00dd132fa9942a18a00080773
#
_entry.id   702f72f00dd132fa9942a18a00080773
#
_cell.length_a   1.000
_cell.length_b   1.000
_cell.length_c   1.000
_cell.angle_alpha   90.00
_cell.angle_beta   90.00
_cell.angle_gamma   90.00
#
_symmetry.space_group_name_H-M   'P 1'
#
loop_
_entity.id
_entity.type
_entity.pdbx_description
1 polymer ?
#
loop_
_entity_poly.entity_id
_entity_poly.type
_entity_poly.pdbx_seq_one_letter_code
_entity_poly.pdbx_strand_id
1 'polypeptide(L)'
;MLRNQNILIGVTGSIAIYKTLELIRLFIKANANVKVVMTESSKRFVTALTFETISQHTILDESTESWDKSSINNHIEIGKWADVFIIAPCSANTINKLACGISDNLLTQTILAYPRVKIIAPAANTQMINNPITLDSLKKLNDLNYKIVGSQIKELACKDIGDGAMAEPSEIFCLSVRELLKNDYWENREVVVSGGGTVEKIDGVRYISNFSSGKMASALALALYFKGANVTLVASRGFENLPLSIKVIPSQSSSEMLDAIDTSLKVAKTKIDKKPYLFMAAAVSDYIPTTTKDGKLKKDKIGDIWNLELTQNADILNSINKKDIYSIGFKAEMDKYSANQSAQNMVKTKNLDAVCLNIIDESNPFGSSKNVIELIINNKHEIKELKGDKFDISLKLLDILESEFEKIKK
;
A
#
# COMPACT_ATOMS: atom_id res chain seq x y z
N MET A 1 -7.86 -5.43 10.51
CA MET A 1 -6.44 -5.40 10.13
C MET A 1 -5.53 -5.19 11.36
N LEU A 2 -5.68 -4.11 12.13
CA LEU A 2 -4.81 -3.78 13.29
C LEU A 2 -5.40 -4.18 14.65
N ARG A 3 -6.18 -5.26 14.70
CA ARG A 3 -6.78 -5.72 15.96
C ARG A 3 -5.67 -6.06 16.98
N ASN A 4 -5.78 -5.50 18.19
CA ASN A 4 -4.83 -5.60 19.30
C ASN A 4 -3.50 -4.83 19.07
N GLN A 5 -3.39 -3.98 18.06
CA GLN A 5 -2.25 -3.07 17.93
C GLN A 5 -2.50 -1.78 18.71
N ASN A 6 -1.50 -1.32 19.43
CA ASN A 6 -1.53 -0.15 20.29
C ASN A 6 -0.72 0.99 19.66
N ILE A 7 -1.39 2.05 19.29
CA ILE A 7 -0.81 3.18 18.58
C ILE A 7 -0.72 4.37 19.53
N LEU A 8 0.49 4.85 19.78
CA LEU A 8 0.70 6.11 20.50
C LEU A 8 0.94 7.24 19.50
N ILE A 9 0.15 8.30 19.60
CA ILE A 9 0.27 9.47 18.74
C ILE A 9 0.71 10.66 19.56
N GLY A 10 1.91 11.18 19.27
CA GLY A 10 2.43 12.41 19.83
C GLY A 10 2.01 13.62 18.99
N VAL A 11 1.51 14.65 19.65
CA VAL A 11 0.99 15.84 18.97
C VAL A 11 1.75 17.07 19.43
N THR A 12 2.33 17.82 18.49
CA THR A 12 3.14 19.01 18.79
C THR A 12 2.53 20.30 18.21
N GLY A 13 3.04 21.45 18.63
CA GLY A 13 2.50 22.76 18.27
C GLY A 13 2.71 23.11 16.79
N SER A 14 1.76 22.74 15.95
CA SER A 14 1.68 23.09 14.52
C SER A 14 0.23 23.22 14.09
N ILE A 15 -0.05 24.13 13.16
CA ILE A 15 -1.41 24.23 12.58
C ILE A 15 -1.86 22.93 11.89
N ALA A 16 -0.93 22.11 11.43
CA ALA A 16 -1.23 20.82 10.78
C ALA A 16 -1.89 19.78 11.73
N ILE A 17 -2.02 20.09 13.02
CA ILE A 17 -2.63 19.25 14.05
C ILE A 17 -4.06 18.78 13.68
N TYR A 18 -4.82 19.56 12.90
CA TYR A 18 -6.17 19.17 12.47
C TYR A 18 -6.17 17.88 11.64
N LYS A 19 -5.11 17.60 10.85
CA LYS A 19 -4.95 16.37 10.08
C LYS A 19 -4.76 15.14 10.98
N THR A 20 -4.25 15.30 12.18
CA THR A 20 -4.04 14.21 13.13
C THR A 20 -5.35 13.58 13.59
N LEU A 21 -6.44 14.36 13.61
CA LEU A 21 -7.78 13.85 13.92
C LEU A 21 -8.24 12.81 12.88
N GLU A 22 -7.94 13.06 11.61
CA GLU A 22 -8.21 12.08 10.55
C GLU A 22 -7.30 10.85 10.68
N LEU A 23 -6.02 11.03 10.97
CA LEU A 23 -5.08 9.94 11.20
C LEU A 23 -5.56 9.00 12.30
N ILE A 24 -6.02 9.55 13.45
CA ILE A 24 -6.60 8.76 14.55
C ILE A 24 -7.80 7.97 14.06
N ARG A 25 -8.69 8.58 13.28
CA ARG A 25 -9.87 7.89 12.73
C ARG A 25 -9.50 6.75 11.79
N LEU A 26 -8.42 6.87 11.00
CA LEU A 26 -7.94 5.78 10.15
C LEU A 26 -7.50 4.57 11.00
N PHE A 27 -6.76 4.79 12.07
CA PHE A 27 -6.35 3.72 12.99
C PHE A 27 -7.53 3.06 13.70
N ILE A 28 -8.50 3.84 14.17
CA ILE A 28 -9.72 3.31 14.82
C ILE A 28 -10.54 2.48 13.84
N LYS A 29 -10.72 2.94 12.60
CA LYS A 29 -11.40 2.17 11.54
C LYS A 29 -10.67 0.87 11.19
N ALA A 30 -9.35 0.83 11.37
CA ALA A 30 -8.54 -0.38 11.23
C ALA A 30 -8.58 -1.30 12.46
N ASN A 31 -9.39 -0.96 13.50
CA ASN A 31 -9.53 -1.64 14.80
C ASN A 31 -8.25 -1.60 15.66
N ALA A 32 -7.45 -0.55 15.60
CA ALA A 32 -6.34 -0.31 16.52
C ALA A 32 -6.81 0.40 17.79
N ASN A 33 -6.07 0.21 18.89
CA ASN A 33 -6.20 1.02 20.10
C ASN A 33 -5.32 2.26 19.96
N VAL A 34 -5.88 3.46 20.16
CA VAL A 34 -5.15 4.71 19.97
C VAL A 34 -5.12 5.51 21.26
N LYS A 35 -3.93 5.92 21.71
CA LYS A 35 -3.74 6.93 22.75
C LYS A 35 -2.96 8.11 22.22
N VAL A 36 -3.15 9.27 22.84
CA VAL A 36 -2.56 10.53 22.39
C VAL A 36 -1.79 11.16 23.53
N VAL A 37 -0.55 11.63 23.23
CA VAL A 37 0.25 12.47 24.12
C VAL A 37 0.40 13.86 23.50
N MET A 38 0.07 14.90 24.26
CA MET A 38 0.04 16.28 23.79
C MET A 38 1.10 17.13 24.48
N THR A 39 1.79 17.96 23.69
CA THR A 39 2.59 19.05 24.28
C THR A 39 1.72 20.25 24.62
N GLU A 40 2.13 21.10 25.59
CA GLU A 40 1.41 22.35 25.92
C GLU A 40 1.19 23.25 24.70
N SER A 41 2.18 23.32 23.80
CA SER A 41 2.07 24.11 22.58
C SER A 41 0.98 23.60 21.64
N SER A 42 0.67 22.31 21.64
CA SER A 42 -0.35 21.70 20.78
C SER A 42 -1.77 22.09 21.20
N LYS A 43 -2.01 22.24 22.51
CA LYS A 43 -3.31 22.62 23.08
C LYS A 43 -3.78 24.03 22.64
N ARG A 44 -2.85 24.87 22.15
CA ARG A 44 -3.19 26.19 21.59
C ARG A 44 -3.92 26.12 20.25
N PHE A 45 -3.83 25.00 19.54
CA PHE A 45 -4.46 24.79 18.23
C PHE A 45 -5.72 23.93 18.31
N VAL A 46 -5.68 22.85 19.09
CA VAL A 46 -6.80 21.93 19.28
C VAL A 46 -6.83 21.52 20.75
N THR A 47 -8.01 21.54 21.37
CA THR A 47 -8.16 21.20 22.79
C THR A 47 -8.00 19.70 23.04
N ALA A 48 -7.59 19.35 24.25
CA ALA A 48 -7.52 17.96 24.72
C ALA A 48 -8.84 17.19 24.50
N LEU A 49 -9.98 17.84 24.81
CA LEU A 49 -11.33 17.26 24.67
C LEU A 49 -11.59 16.73 23.24
N THR A 50 -11.09 17.39 22.22
CA THR A 50 -11.27 16.92 20.83
C THR A 50 -10.58 15.58 20.60
N PHE A 51 -9.35 15.43 21.08
CA PHE A 51 -8.60 14.19 20.97
C PHE A 51 -9.18 13.05 21.82
N GLU A 52 -9.61 13.36 23.05
CA GLU A 52 -10.27 12.40 23.94
C GLU A 52 -11.57 11.88 23.33
N THR A 53 -12.37 12.78 22.75
CA THR A 53 -13.64 12.41 22.10
C THR A 53 -13.43 11.45 20.93
N ILE A 54 -12.38 11.66 20.11
CA ILE A 54 -12.11 10.82 18.94
C ILE A 54 -11.42 9.51 19.33
N SER A 55 -10.40 9.56 20.20
CA SER A 55 -9.65 8.38 20.64
C SER A 55 -10.39 7.53 21.66
N GLN A 56 -11.40 8.11 22.35
CA GLN A 56 -12.14 7.53 23.49
C GLN A 56 -11.22 7.18 24.68
N HIS A 57 -10.10 7.86 24.78
CA HIS A 57 -9.14 7.74 25.87
C HIS A 57 -8.74 9.11 26.37
N THR A 58 -8.48 9.25 27.67
CA THR A 58 -7.86 10.45 28.25
C THR A 58 -6.50 10.68 27.56
N ILE A 59 -6.22 11.95 27.20
CA ILE A 59 -4.94 12.33 26.64
C ILE A 59 -3.86 12.28 27.74
N LEU A 60 -2.62 12.12 27.32
CA LEU A 60 -1.45 12.19 28.18
C LEU A 60 -0.75 13.53 27.99
N ASP A 61 -0.49 14.18 29.11
CA ASP A 61 0.32 15.39 29.23
C ASP A 61 0.89 15.51 30.64
N GLU A 62 1.60 16.58 30.95
CA GLU A 62 2.19 16.80 32.26
C GLU A 62 1.17 16.86 33.41
N SER A 63 -0.09 17.22 33.11
CA SER A 63 -1.16 17.30 34.12
C SER A 63 -1.84 15.96 34.41
N THR A 64 -1.78 15.04 33.47
CA THR A 64 -2.37 13.70 33.58
C THR A 64 -1.33 12.63 33.91
N GLU A 65 -0.05 12.97 33.96
CA GLU A 65 1.02 12.05 34.34
C GLU A 65 0.81 11.57 35.78
N SER A 66 0.89 10.27 35.96
CA SER A 66 0.72 9.62 37.29
C SER A 66 1.78 8.56 37.50
N TRP A 67 2.49 8.65 38.64
CA TRP A 67 3.45 7.66 39.09
C TRP A 67 2.84 6.57 39.99
N ASP A 68 1.52 6.54 40.09
CA ASP A 68 0.85 5.41 40.75
C ASP A 68 1.17 4.12 39.96
N LYS A 69 1.58 3.07 40.70
CA LYS A 69 1.97 1.76 40.12
C LYS A 69 0.83 1.07 39.34
N SER A 70 -0.41 1.44 39.61
CA SER A 70 -1.59 0.98 38.87
C SER A 70 -1.89 1.77 37.60
N SER A 71 -1.25 2.93 37.44
CA SER A 71 -1.47 3.83 36.31
C SER A 71 -0.50 3.54 35.16
N ILE A 72 -1.00 3.53 33.93
CA ILE A 72 -0.19 3.48 32.72
C ILE A 72 0.14 4.90 32.20
N ASN A 73 -0.28 5.95 32.92
CA ASN A 73 -0.15 7.33 32.49
C ASN A 73 1.19 7.95 32.89
N ASN A 74 2.31 7.27 32.62
CA ASN A 74 3.65 7.85 32.71
C ASN A 74 4.47 7.47 31.48
N HIS A 75 5.55 8.18 31.23
CA HIS A 75 6.37 8.02 30.03
C HIS A 75 6.94 6.61 29.85
N ILE A 76 7.15 5.83 30.92
CA ILE A 76 7.67 4.47 30.82
C ILE A 76 6.56 3.48 30.45
N GLU A 77 5.45 3.48 31.20
CA GLU A 77 4.39 2.49 31.01
C GLU A 77 3.63 2.70 29.69
N ILE A 78 3.40 3.95 29.29
CA ILE A 78 2.80 4.22 27.99
C ILE A 78 3.71 3.81 26.83
N GLY A 79 5.04 3.97 26.99
CA GLY A 79 6.03 3.47 26.03
C GLY A 79 6.00 1.93 25.92
N LYS A 80 5.86 1.21 27.04
CA LYS A 80 5.69 -0.26 27.03
C LYS A 80 4.40 -0.70 26.34
N TRP A 81 3.32 0.03 26.55
CA TRP A 81 2.00 -0.24 25.98
C TRP A 81 1.98 -0.09 24.45
N ALA A 82 2.69 0.88 23.89
CA ALA A 82 2.63 1.20 22.47
C ALA A 82 3.41 0.22 21.60
N ASP A 83 2.85 -0.22 20.48
CA ASP A 83 3.56 -1.01 19.45
C ASP A 83 4.25 -0.12 18.43
N VAL A 84 3.75 1.09 18.20
CA VAL A 84 4.37 2.14 17.40
C VAL A 84 4.14 3.51 18.04
N PHE A 85 5.14 4.38 17.97
CA PHE A 85 5.01 5.78 18.40
C PHE A 85 5.16 6.71 17.19
N ILE A 86 4.10 7.47 16.91
CA ILE A 86 3.99 8.37 15.78
C ILE A 86 3.93 9.81 16.31
N ILE A 87 4.81 10.70 15.87
CA ILE A 87 4.67 12.14 16.15
C ILE A 87 4.14 12.83 14.89
N ALA A 88 2.90 13.24 14.94
CA ALA A 88 2.18 13.90 13.85
C ALA A 88 1.20 14.95 14.39
N PRO A 89 1.42 16.23 14.11
CA PRO A 89 2.58 16.82 13.46
C PRO A 89 3.84 16.80 14.35
N CYS A 90 5.02 16.71 13.71
CA CYS A 90 6.31 16.89 14.36
C CYS A 90 6.89 18.27 13.97
N SER A 91 6.83 19.25 14.87
CA SER A 91 7.32 20.61 14.62
C SER A 91 8.85 20.64 14.53
N ALA A 92 9.42 21.65 13.86
CA ALA A 92 10.87 21.83 13.77
C ALA A 92 11.54 21.91 15.17
N ASN A 93 10.89 22.54 16.15
CA ASN A 93 11.35 22.55 17.53
C ASN A 93 11.49 21.12 18.09
N THR A 94 10.47 20.29 17.88
CA THR A 94 10.49 18.89 18.35
C THR A 94 11.52 18.08 17.60
N ILE A 95 11.64 18.21 16.27
CA ILE A 95 12.68 17.53 15.48
C ILE A 95 14.07 17.79 16.05
N ASN A 96 14.39 19.07 16.27
CA ASN A 96 15.71 19.48 16.80
C ASN A 96 15.95 18.98 18.23
N LYS A 97 14.92 19.01 19.10
CA LYS A 97 15.00 18.43 20.44
C LYS A 97 15.29 16.93 20.42
N LEU A 98 14.56 16.17 19.61
CA LEU A 98 14.74 14.73 19.48
C LEU A 98 16.16 14.38 19.00
N ALA A 99 16.67 15.10 18.00
CA ALA A 99 18.01 14.88 17.48
C ALA A 99 19.11 15.17 18.51
N CYS A 100 18.85 16.09 19.45
CA CYS A 100 19.76 16.44 20.54
C CYS A 100 19.52 15.64 21.83
N GLY A 101 18.49 14.76 21.89
CA GLY A 101 18.16 14.00 23.10
C GLY A 101 17.55 14.86 24.22
N ILE A 102 16.97 16.01 23.90
CA ILE A 102 16.30 16.88 24.87
C ILE A 102 14.94 16.29 25.22
N SER A 103 14.74 16.02 26.52
CA SER A 103 13.52 15.38 27.05
C SER A 103 12.92 16.24 28.18
N ASP A 104 12.40 17.41 27.82
CA ASP A 104 11.89 18.44 28.72
C ASP A 104 10.37 18.45 28.88
N ASN A 105 9.68 17.47 28.32
CA ASN A 105 8.24 17.27 28.43
C ASN A 105 7.87 15.79 28.29
N LEU A 106 6.64 15.43 28.67
CA LEU A 106 6.19 14.02 28.70
C LEU A 106 6.35 13.33 27.33
N LEU A 107 6.06 14.03 26.21
CA LEU A 107 6.23 13.46 24.87
C LEU A 107 7.69 13.11 24.58
N THR A 108 8.60 14.03 24.81
CA THR A 108 10.03 13.84 24.53
C THR A 108 10.68 12.84 25.49
N GLN A 109 10.25 12.77 26.74
CA GLN A 109 10.65 11.71 27.68
C GLN A 109 10.18 10.35 27.21
N THR A 110 8.90 10.23 26.81
CA THR A 110 8.33 8.98 26.33
C THR A 110 9.08 8.44 25.11
N ILE A 111 9.33 9.27 24.09
CA ILE A 111 9.96 8.80 22.87
C ILE A 111 11.46 8.48 23.08
N LEU A 112 12.15 9.17 23.98
CA LEU A 112 13.53 8.88 24.33
C LEU A 112 13.65 7.50 24.99
N ALA A 113 12.69 7.14 25.86
CA ALA A 113 12.63 5.84 26.52
C ALA A 113 12.04 4.72 25.62
N TYR A 114 11.45 5.04 24.49
CA TYR A 114 10.72 4.11 23.64
C TYR A 114 11.64 3.28 22.73
N PRO A 115 11.66 1.93 22.85
CA PRO A 115 12.64 1.09 22.15
C PRO A 115 12.22 0.62 20.75
N ARG A 116 10.91 0.73 20.41
CA ARG A 116 10.37 0.17 19.16
C ARG A 116 10.34 1.22 18.03
N VAL A 117 9.53 0.99 17.01
CA VAL A 117 9.43 1.83 15.81
C VAL A 117 8.90 3.23 16.13
N LYS A 118 9.68 4.22 15.74
CA LYS A 118 9.39 5.65 15.87
C LYS A 118 9.12 6.24 14.49
N ILE A 119 7.98 6.92 14.34
CA ILE A 119 7.60 7.56 13.08
C ILE A 119 7.40 9.04 13.35
N ILE A 120 7.95 9.89 12.50
CA ILE A 120 7.73 11.34 12.58
C ILE A 120 7.20 11.89 11.27
N ALA A 121 6.21 12.79 11.36
CA ALA A 121 5.66 13.53 10.24
C ALA A 121 6.00 15.03 10.40
N PRO A 122 7.09 15.51 9.80
CA PRO A 122 7.50 16.91 9.88
C PRO A 122 6.42 17.86 9.42
N ALA A 123 6.25 18.98 10.18
CA ALA A 123 5.32 20.05 9.83
C ALA A 123 5.80 21.39 10.39
N ALA A 124 6.31 22.25 9.52
CA ALA A 124 6.74 23.61 9.88
C ALA A 124 6.74 24.52 8.64
N ASN A 125 7.02 25.80 8.84
CA ASN A 125 7.28 26.70 7.72
C ASN A 125 8.48 26.21 6.88
N THR A 126 8.45 26.48 5.59
CA THR A 126 9.49 26.07 4.63
C THR A 126 10.90 26.45 5.07
N GLN A 127 11.11 27.67 5.56
CA GLN A 127 12.43 28.11 6.02
C GLN A 127 12.90 27.36 7.25
N MET A 128 11.97 26.94 8.11
CA MET A 128 12.30 26.14 9.30
C MET A 128 12.67 24.70 8.94
N ILE A 129 11.98 24.08 7.97
CA ILE A 129 12.29 22.73 7.50
C ILE A 129 13.62 22.74 6.74
N ASN A 130 13.83 23.71 5.86
CA ASN A 130 15.03 23.80 5.03
C ASN A 130 16.23 24.43 5.76
N ASN A 131 16.08 24.80 7.02
CA ASN A 131 17.20 25.26 7.84
C ASN A 131 18.23 24.13 7.97
N PRO A 132 19.53 24.38 7.73
CA PRO A 132 20.58 23.36 7.81
C PRO A 132 20.55 22.57 9.13
N ILE A 133 20.29 23.22 10.27
CA ILE A 133 20.17 22.57 11.57
C ILE A 133 19.05 21.53 11.57
N THR A 134 17.88 21.89 11.00
CA THR A 134 16.72 20.97 10.96
C THR A 134 16.96 19.82 9.97
N LEU A 135 17.60 20.09 8.82
CA LEU A 135 17.98 19.05 7.85
C LEU A 135 19.00 18.06 8.46
N ASP A 136 20.01 18.55 9.17
CA ASP A 136 20.97 17.71 9.87
C ASP A 136 20.28 16.88 10.99
N SER A 137 19.34 17.50 11.70
CA SER A 137 18.54 16.80 12.71
C SER A 137 17.69 15.68 12.11
N LEU A 138 17.02 15.93 10.98
CA LEU A 138 16.26 14.90 10.27
C LEU A 138 17.16 13.75 9.79
N LYS A 139 18.32 14.07 9.22
CA LYS A 139 19.31 13.08 8.82
C LYS A 139 19.75 12.22 10.01
N LYS A 140 20.13 12.84 11.12
CA LYS A 140 20.53 12.14 12.35
C LYS A 140 19.40 11.25 12.89
N LEU A 141 18.15 11.71 12.90
CA LEU A 141 17.02 10.90 13.32
C LEU A 141 16.80 9.69 12.40
N ASN A 142 16.95 9.86 11.09
CA ASN A 142 16.89 8.75 10.14
C ASN A 142 17.99 7.71 10.42
N ASP A 143 19.22 8.14 10.68
CA ASP A 143 20.35 7.26 11.04
C ASP A 143 20.11 6.53 12.38
N LEU A 144 19.28 7.10 13.27
CA LEU A 144 18.82 6.50 14.53
C LEU A 144 17.53 5.67 14.38
N ASN A 145 17.20 5.24 13.14
CA ASN A 145 16.03 4.41 12.81
C ASN A 145 14.65 5.06 13.05
N TYR A 146 14.58 6.40 13.13
CA TYR A 146 13.28 7.04 13.01
C TYR A 146 12.80 6.95 11.55
N LYS A 147 11.55 6.56 11.36
CA LYS A 147 10.92 6.58 10.04
C LYS A 147 10.33 7.97 9.80
N ILE A 148 10.80 8.64 8.76
CA ILE A 148 10.38 10.00 8.44
C ILE A 148 9.39 9.94 7.27
N VAL A 149 8.14 10.39 7.51
CA VAL A 149 7.18 10.62 6.43
C VAL A 149 7.43 12.02 5.90
N GLY A 150 7.99 12.13 4.71
CA GLY A 150 8.41 13.41 4.12
C GLY A 150 7.28 14.43 4.07
N SER A 151 7.63 15.70 4.31
CA SER A 151 6.73 16.83 4.11
C SER A 151 6.32 16.96 2.64
N GLN A 152 5.21 17.65 2.40
CA GLN A 152 4.68 17.87 1.05
C GLN A 152 4.87 19.33 0.63
N ILE A 153 5.09 19.54 -0.67
CA ILE A 153 5.08 20.86 -1.27
C ILE A 153 3.63 21.26 -1.53
N LYS A 154 3.12 22.20 -0.75
CA LYS A 154 1.76 22.74 -0.86
C LYS A 154 1.72 24.21 -0.48
N GLU A 155 0.57 24.88 -0.72
CA GLU A 155 0.28 26.16 -0.10
C GLU A 155 0.17 25.95 1.42
N LEU A 156 1.02 26.67 2.15
CA LEU A 156 1.07 26.65 3.61
C LEU A 156 0.06 27.63 4.21
N ALA A 157 -0.18 27.53 5.50
CA ALA A 157 -1.07 28.48 6.21
C ALA A 157 -0.62 29.96 6.13
N CYS A 158 0.66 30.20 5.85
CA CYS A 158 1.20 31.55 5.58
C CYS A 158 1.00 32.00 4.11
N LYS A 159 0.30 31.24 3.29
CA LYS A 159 0.09 31.45 1.84
C LYS A 159 1.34 31.29 0.97
N ASP A 160 2.46 30.91 1.53
CA ASP A 160 3.65 30.54 0.76
C ASP A 160 3.47 29.13 0.18
N ILE A 161 3.89 28.91 -1.06
CA ILE A 161 4.01 27.57 -1.63
C ILE A 161 5.41 27.05 -1.30
N GLY A 162 5.49 25.94 -0.57
CA GLY A 162 6.78 25.39 -0.20
C GLY A 162 6.69 24.06 0.52
N ASP A 163 7.86 23.48 0.74
CA ASP A 163 8.04 22.27 1.51
C ASP A 163 7.88 22.55 3.00
N GLY A 164 7.05 21.78 3.67
CA GLY A 164 6.79 21.95 5.11
C GLY A 164 5.37 21.59 5.53
N ALA A 165 4.49 21.32 4.58
CA ALA A 165 3.17 20.76 4.89
C ALA A 165 3.32 19.32 5.38
N MET A 166 2.64 18.98 6.50
CA MET A 166 2.59 17.61 6.99
C MET A 166 2.08 16.66 5.91
N ALA A 167 2.69 15.49 5.78
CA ALA A 167 2.22 14.41 4.93
C ALA A 167 0.73 14.14 5.13
N GLU A 168 0.08 13.58 4.11
CA GLU A 168 -1.33 13.21 4.25
C GLU A 168 -1.51 12.12 5.32
N PRO A 169 -2.60 12.16 6.09
CA PRO A 169 -2.91 11.14 7.09
C PRO A 169 -2.84 9.71 6.55
N SER A 170 -3.27 9.51 5.30
CA SER A 170 -3.20 8.22 4.62
C SER A 170 -1.77 7.71 4.44
N GLU A 171 -0.80 8.58 4.09
CA GLU A 171 0.61 8.19 3.94
C GLU A 171 1.23 7.80 5.29
N ILE A 172 0.97 8.60 6.34
CA ILE A 172 1.44 8.31 7.71
C ILE A 172 0.85 6.98 8.17
N PHE A 173 -0.44 6.77 7.95
CA PHE A 173 -1.14 5.52 8.26
C PHE A 173 -0.52 4.34 7.52
N CYS A 174 -0.34 4.44 6.20
CA CYS A 174 0.19 3.35 5.39
C CYS A 174 1.62 2.96 5.80
N LEU A 175 2.50 3.94 6.06
CA LEU A 175 3.84 3.63 6.57
C LEU A 175 3.78 2.97 7.94
N SER A 176 2.91 3.45 8.83
CA SER A 176 2.76 2.87 10.18
C SER A 176 2.28 1.42 10.13
N VAL A 177 1.29 1.14 9.26
CA VAL A 177 0.79 -0.24 9.04
C VAL A 177 1.90 -1.12 8.48
N ARG A 178 2.69 -0.64 7.53
CA ARG A 178 3.83 -1.36 6.98
C ARG A 178 4.82 -1.74 8.08
N GLU A 179 5.21 -0.79 8.93
CA GLU A 179 6.17 -1.06 10.01
C GLU A 179 5.63 -2.03 11.07
N LEU A 180 4.31 -2.09 11.27
CA LEU A 180 3.65 -3.01 12.19
C LEU A 180 3.46 -4.43 11.62
N LEU A 181 3.23 -4.56 10.31
CA LEU A 181 2.83 -5.84 9.68
C LEU A 181 3.93 -6.48 8.82
N LYS A 182 5.05 -5.77 8.57
CA LYS A 182 6.16 -6.33 7.80
C LYS A 182 6.70 -7.59 8.46
N ASN A 183 7.13 -8.52 7.65
CA ASN A 183 7.77 -9.75 8.10
C ASN A 183 9.00 -10.09 7.26
N ASP A 184 9.87 -10.95 7.78
CA ASP A 184 11.14 -11.29 7.15
C ASP A 184 11.01 -11.90 5.76
N TYR A 185 9.92 -12.60 5.49
CA TYR A 185 9.71 -13.23 4.19
C TYR A 185 9.49 -12.19 3.09
N TRP A 186 8.60 -11.22 3.32
CA TRP A 186 8.21 -10.20 2.34
C TRP A 186 9.07 -8.94 2.39
N GLU A 187 9.67 -8.59 3.55
CA GLU A 187 10.45 -7.36 3.71
C GLU A 187 11.56 -7.28 2.65
N ASN A 188 11.61 -6.15 1.94
CA ASN A 188 12.55 -5.85 0.85
C ASN A 188 12.50 -6.82 -0.34
N ARG A 189 11.49 -7.69 -0.44
CA ARG A 189 11.29 -8.54 -1.62
C ARG A 189 10.69 -7.72 -2.75
N GLU A 190 11.28 -7.83 -3.94
CA GLU A 190 10.75 -7.20 -5.14
C GLU A 190 9.53 -7.96 -5.66
N VAL A 191 8.45 -7.22 -5.91
CA VAL A 191 7.19 -7.79 -6.41
C VAL A 191 6.64 -6.94 -7.53
N VAL A 192 6.32 -7.58 -8.65
CA VAL A 192 5.63 -6.95 -9.77
C VAL A 192 4.19 -7.45 -9.81
N VAL A 193 3.24 -6.54 -9.84
CA VAL A 193 1.80 -6.83 -9.92
C VAL A 193 1.25 -6.19 -11.18
N SER A 194 0.52 -6.95 -12.02
CA SER A 194 -0.23 -6.37 -13.12
C SER A 194 -1.70 -6.17 -12.77
N GLY A 195 -2.36 -5.14 -13.31
CA GLY A 195 -3.75 -4.83 -12.95
C GLY A 195 -4.55 -4.07 -14.01
N GLY A 196 -5.88 -4.10 -13.85
CA GLY A 196 -6.81 -3.48 -14.79
C GLY A 196 -7.08 -4.34 -16.03
N GLY A 197 -7.91 -3.84 -16.94
CA GLY A 197 -8.11 -4.43 -18.26
C GLY A 197 -7.27 -3.68 -19.29
N THR A 198 -6.57 -4.38 -20.17
CA THR A 198 -5.85 -3.72 -21.27
C THR A 198 -6.83 -3.01 -22.20
N VAL A 199 -6.37 -1.96 -22.84
CA VAL A 199 -7.12 -1.07 -23.72
C VAL A 199 -6.50 -1.14 -25.09
N GLU A 200 -7.15 -1.87 -26.01
CA GLU A 200 -6.65 -2.06 -27.35
C GLU A 200 -7.39 -1.09 -28.29
N LYS A 201 -6.67 -0.08 -28.76
CA LYS A 201 -7.26 1.00 -29.57
C LYS A 201 -7.76 0.49 -30.92
N ILE A 202 -8.98 0.89 -31.29
CA ILE A 202 -9.55 0.73 -32.62
C ILE A 202 -9.27 2.00 -33.44
N ASP A 203 -9.51 3.15 -32.83
CA ASP A 203 -9.25 4.48 -33.41
C ASP A 203 -8.91 5.48 -32.29
N GLY A 204 -8.82 6.76 -32.60
CA GLY A 204 -8.54 7.82 -31.61
C GLY A 204 -9.60 8.01 -30.53
N VAL A 205 -10.75 7.31 -30.61
CA VAL A 205 -11.89 7.48 -29.69
C VAL A 205 -12.37 6.15 -29.09
N ARG A 206 -12.25 5.05 -29.81
CA ARG A 206 -12.81 3.73 -29.46
C ARG A 206 -11.74 2.70 -29.21
N TYR A 207 -12.03 1.77 -28.31
CA TYR A 207 -11.14 0.70 -27.94
C TYR A 207 -11.91 -0.56 -27.54
N ILE A 208 -11.21 -1.69 -27.51
CA ILE A 208 -11.66 -2.95 -26.89
C ILE A 208 -10.98 -3.07 -25.54
N SER A 209 -11.69 -3.55 -24.53
CA SER A 209 -11.13 -3.81 -23.20
C SER A 209 -11.97 -4.86 -22.47
N ASN A 210 -11.36 -5.64 -21.61
CA ASN A 210 -12.04 -6.56 -20.73
C ASN A 210 -12.61 -5.86 -19.49
N PHE A 211 -13.70 -6.40 -18.93
CA PHE A 211 -14.26 -5.93 -17.67
C PHE A 211 -13.29 -6.21 -16.53
N SER A 212 -12.56 -5.18 -16.11
CA SER A 212 -11.69 -5.24 -14.93
C SER A 212 -11.55 -3.85 -14.33
N SER A 213 -11.79 -3.74 -13.03
CA SER A 213 -11.67 -2.46 -12.30
C SER A 213 -10.28 -2.21 -11.75
N GLY A 214 -9.35 -3.17 -11.82
CA GLY A 214 -8.04 -3.09 -11.18
C GLY A 214 -8.04 -3.26 -9.65
N LYS A 215 -9.20 -3.27 -8.99
CA LYS A 215 -9.32 -3.32 -7.52
C LYS A 215 -8.60 -4.50 -6.86
N MET A 216 -8.53 -5.67 -7.51
CA MET A 216 -7.83 -6.83 -6.95
C MET A 216 -6.31 -6.59 -6.94
N ALA A 217 -5.77 -6.07 -8.04
CA ALA A 217 -4.35 -5.74 -8.14
C ALA A 217 -3.94 -4.65 -7.14
N SER A 218 -4.77 -3.62 -6.96
CA SER A 218 -4.52 -2.56 -5.98
C SER A 218 -4.56 -3.07 -4.55
N ALA A 219 -5.54 -3.92 -4.21
CA ALA A 219 -5.64 -4.54 -2.90
C ALA A 219 -4.43 -5.45 -2.61
N LEU A 220 -3.98 -6.20 -3.60
CA LEU A 220 -2.80 -7.05 -3.50
C LEU A 220 -1.51 -6.23 -3.37
N ALA A 221 -1.36 -5.17 -4.17
CA ALA A 221 -0.22 -4.26 -4.07
C ALA A 221 -0.13 -3.60 -2.68
N LEU A 222 -1.26 -3.18 -2.13
CA LEU A 222 -1.33 -2.60 -0.79
C LEU A 222 -1.00 -3.65 0.30
N ALA A 223 -1.53 -4.87 0.20
CA ALA A 223 -1.23 -5.95 1.14
C ALA A 223 0.26 -6.33 1.12
N LEU A 224 0.86 -6.44 -0.06
CA LEU A 224 2.30 -6.68 -0.24
C LEU A 224 3.14 -5.55 0.37
N TYR A 225 2.76 -4.29 0.13
CA TYR A 225 3.41 -3.14 0.73
C TYR A 225 3.37 -3.21 2.27
N PHE A 226 2.22 -3.54 2.86
CA PHE A 226 2.09 -3.68 4.31
C PHE A 226 2.89 -4.86 4.88
N LYS A 227 3.07 -5.93 4.12
CA LYS A 227 3.96 -7.04 4.50
C LYS A 227 5.46 -6.71 4.35
N GLY A 228 5.81 -5.53 3.85
CA GLY A 228 7.19 -5.07 3.73
C GLY A 228 7.80 -5.19 2.33
N ALA A 229 7.07 -5.66 1.32
CA ALA A 229 7.59 -5.80 -0.04
C ALA A 229 7.84 -4.46 -0.73
N ASN A 230 8.75 -4.46 -1.71
CA ASN A 230 8.95 -3.39 -2.67
C ASN A 230 8.07 -3.67 -3.89
N VAL A 231 7.01 -2.89 -4.06
CA VAL A 231 5.96 -3.19 -5.02
C VAL A 231 6.06 -2.28 -6.24
N THR A 232 6.07 -2.89 -7.42
CA THR A 232 5.82 -2.22 -8.71
C THR A 232 4.47 -2.69 -9.25
N LEU A 233 3.52 -1.77 -9.38
CA LEU A 233 2.21 -2.01 -9.97
C LEU A 233 2.19 -1.52 -11.42
N VAL A 234 2.03 -2.43 -12.37
CA VAL A 234 1.86 -2.15 -13.80
C VAL A 234 0.37 -2.26 -14.11
N ALA A 235 -0.31 -1.14 -14.34
CA ALA A 235 -1.77 -1.17 -14.45
C ALA A 235 -2.35 -0.13 -15.39
N SER A 236 -3.48 -0.48 -16.01
CA SER A 236 -4.25 0.43 -16.86
C SER A 236 -5.20 1.33 -16.06
N ARG A 237 -5.62 0.88 -14.87
CA ARG A 237 -6.56 1.58 -13.97
C ARG A 237 -6.55 0.97 -12.56
N GLY A 238 -7.23 1.63 -11.62
CA GLY A 238 -7.46 1.12 -10.27
C GLY A 238 -6.29 1.31 -9.32
N PHE A 239 -5.43 2.29 -9.56
CA PHE A 239 -4.27 2.59 -8.73
C PHE A 239 -4.39 3.92 -7.97
N GLU A 240 -5.54 4.54 -7.99
CA GLU A 240 -5.86 5.73 -7.21
C GLU A 240 -5.85 5.38 -5.71
N ASN A 241 -5.34 6.28 -4.89
CA ASN A 241 -5.25 6.12 -3.42
C ASN A 241 -4.27 5.04 -2.90
N LEU A 242 -3.28 4.65 -3.70
CA LEU A 242 -2.17 3.85 -3.21
C LEU A 242 -1.09 4.74 -2.57
N PRO A 243 -0.33 4.22 -1.58
CA PRO A 243 0.82 4.93 -1.02
C PRO A 243 1.84 5.33 -2.09
N LEU A 244 2.43 6.51 -1.95
CA LEU A 244 3.45 7.02 -2.88
C LEU A 244 4.68 6.11 -2.99
N SER A 245 4.92 5.28 -1.99
CA SER A 245 6.01 4.29 -1.97
C SER A 245 5.76 3.08 -2.89
N ILE A 246 4.53 2.87 -3.35
CA ILE A 246 4.24 1.87 -4.38
C ILE A 246 4.55 2.49 -5.74
N LYS A 247 5.53 1.92 -6.46
CA LYS A 247 5.86 2.38 -7.81
C LYS A 247 4.74 1.98 -8.77
N VAL A 248 4.03 2.97 -9.32
CA VAL A 248 2.99 2.72 -10.34
C VAL A 248 3.57 3.01 -11.72
N ILE A 249 3.39 2.07 -12.64
CA ILE A 249 3.70 2.22 -14.08
C ILE A 249 2.36 2.13 -14.83
N PRO A 250 1.78 3.24 -15.27
CA PRO A 250 0.59 3.24 -16.09
C PRO A 250 0.88 2.54 -17.43
N SER A 251 0.03 1.58 -17.82
CA SER A 251 0.18 0.82 -19.06
C SER A 251 -1.21 0.57 -19.64
N GLN A 252 -1.47 1.08 -20.82
CA GLN A 252 -2.79 0.98 -21.45
C GLN A 252 -2.94 -0.31 -22.25
N SER A 253 -2.08 -0.54 -23.25
CA SER A 253 -2.16 -1.71 -24.12
C SER A 253 -1.46 -2.94 -23.51
N SER A 254 -1.77 -4.10 -24.08
CA SER A 254 -1.10 -5.37 -23.74
C SER A 254 0.40 -5.33 -24.03
N SER A 255 0.81 -4.66 -25.14
CA SER A 255 2.22 -4.48 -25.49
C SER A 255 2.94 -3.62 -24.47
N GLU A 256 2.40 -2.44 -24.10
CA GLU A 256 2.96 -1.57 -23.06
C GLU A 256 3.07 -2.30 -21.72
N MET A 257 2.07 -3.10 -21.39
CA MET A 257 2.05 -3.88 -20.15
C MET A 257 3.14 -4.96 -20.14
N LEU A 258 3.32 -5.67 -21.23
CA LEU A 258 4.39 -6.67 -21.38
C LEU A 258 5.76 -6.04 -21.20
N ASP A 259 6.05 -4.94 -21.89
CA ASP A 259 7.33 -4.24 -21.84
C ASP A 259 7.62 -3.69 -20.43
N ALA A 260 6.61 -3.13 -19.78
CA ALA A 260 6.73 -2.61 -18.42
C ALA A 260 6.97 -3.72 -17.37
N ILE A 261 6.29 -4.88 -17.50
CA ILE A 261 6.51 -6.03 -16.64
C ILE A 261 7.90 -6.62 -16.86
N ASP A 262 8.31 -6.86 -18.11
CA ASP A 262 9.63 -7.44 -18.43
C ASP A 262 10.76 -6.55 -17.91
N THR A 263 10.66 -5.25 -18.13
CA THR A 263 11.63 -4.26 -17.61
C THR A 263 11.69 -4.28 -16.09
N SER A 264 10.51 -4.31 -15.42
CA SER A 264 10.45 -4.33 -13.95
C SER A 264 11.02 -5.63 -13.37
N LEU A 265 10.77 -6.77 -14.01
CA LEU A 265 11.32 -8.06 -13.59
C LEU A 265 12.84 -8.15 -13.81
N LYS A 266 13.37 -7.56 -14.90
CA LYS A 266 14.82 -7.46 -15.09
C LYS A 266 15.48 -6.71 -13.95
N VAL A 267 14.92 -5.57 -13.53
CA VAL A 267 15.40 -4.82 -12.36
C VAL A 267 15.25 -5.63 -11.07
N ALA A 268 14.10 -6.26 -10.86
CA ALA A 268 13.84 -7.08 -9.66
C ALA A 268 14.86 -8.23 -9.50
N LYS A 269 15.23 -8.87 -10.59
CA LYS A 269 16.21 -9.98 -10.61
C LYS A 269 17.65 -9.54 -10.31
N THR A 270 17.98 -8.27 -10.41
CA THR A 270 19.32 -7.77 -10.02
C THR A 270 19.51 -7.74 -8.50
N LYS A 271 18.43 -7.77 -7.72
CA LYS A 271 18.44 -7.80 -6.26
C LYS A 271 18.43 -9.26 -5.78
N ILE A 272 19.58 -9.77 -5.40
CA ILE A 272 19.87 -11.20 -5.26
C ILE A 272 19.29 -11.81 -3.97
N ASP A 273 18.99 -11.02 -2.95
CA ASP A 273 18.71 -11.52 -1.59
C ASP A 273 17.44 -12.39 -1.50
N LYS A 274 16.41 -12.06 -2.28
CA LYS A 274 15.12 -12.77 -2.26
C LYS A 274 14.58 -12.95 -3.67
N LYS A 275 14.17 -14.18 -4.02
CA LYS A 275 13.51 -14.48 -5.29
C LYS A 275 12.27 -13.60 -5.47
N PRO A 276 12.17 -12.79 -6.55
CA PRO A 276 11.06 -11.87 -6.75
C PRO A 276 9.76 -12.58 -7.13
N TYR A 277 8.64 -11.88 -7.00
CA TYR A 277 7.32 -12.36 -7.42
C TYR A 277 6.77 -11.58 -8.60
N LEU A 278 6.01 -12.31 -9.43
CA LEU A 278 5.10 -11.74 -10.43
C LEU A 278 3.67 -12.20 -10.13
N PHE A 279 2.76 -11.24 -9.94
CA PHE A 279 1.33 -11.48 -9.86
C PHE A 279 0.65 -10.94 -11.11
N MET A 280 0.11 -11.82 -11.96
CA MET A 280 -0.61 -11.45 -13.18
C MET A 280 -2.11 -11.38 -12.92
N ALA A 281 -2.57 -10.23 -12.39
CA ALA A 281 -3.97 -9.98 -12.07
C ALA A 281 -4.68 -9.07 -13.10
N ALA A 282 -3.99 -8.67 -14.16
CA ALA A 282 -4.57 -7.92 -15.25
C ALA A 282 -5.48 -8.81 -16.13
N ALA A 283 -6.56 -8.23 -16.64
CA ALA A 283 -7.42 -8.84 -17.65
C ALA A 283 -6.92 -8.43 -19.04
N VAL A 284 -5.99 -9.20 -19.60
CA VAL A 284 -5.42 -8.95 -20.92
C VAL A 284 -6.40 -9.39 -22.00
N SER A 285 -6.54 -8.59 -23.06
CA SER A 285 -7.37 -8.94 -24.21
C SER A 285 -6.73 -10.03 -25.05
N ASP A 286 -7.44 -11.13 -25.31
CA ASP A 286 -6.96 -12.24 -26.14
C ASP A 286 -6.93 -11.88 -27.65
N TYR A 287 -7.72 -10.89 -28.05
CA TYR A 287 -7.81 -10.38 -29.41
C TYR A 287 -7.63 -8.87 -29.43
N ILE A 288 -6.93 -8.37 -30.46
CA ILE A 288 -6.67 -6.95 -30.70
C ILE A 288 -7.08 -6.57 -32.14
N PRO A 289 -7.44 -5.31 -32.41
CA PRO A 289 -7.68 -4.85 -33.78
C PRO A 289 -6.48 -5.11 -34.68
N THR A 290 -6.73 -5.71 -35.84
CA THR A 290 -5.67 -6.00 -36.84
C THR A 290 -4.99 -4.73 -37.30
N THR A 291 -5.74 -3.62 -37.39
CA THR A 291 -5.24 -2.30 -37.73
C THR A 291 -5.85 -1.22 -36.84
N THR A 292 -5.03 -0.35 -36.29
CA THR A 292 -5.47 0.86 -35.60
C THR A 292 -5.55 2.03 -36.58
N LYS A 293 -6.59 2.85 -36.51
CA LYS A 293 -6.76 4.04 -37.35
C LYS A 293 -6.43 5.32 -36.57
N ASP A 294 -5.65 6.17 -37.16
CA ASP A 294 -5.43 7.51 -36.61
C ASP A 294 -6.70 8.37 -36.77
N GLY A 295 -6.99 9.13 -35.70
CA GLY A 295 -8.18 9.98 -35.62
C GLY A 295 -9.47 9.17 -35.43
N LYS A 296 -10.64 9.83 -35.59
CA LYS A 296 -11.97 9.22 -35.42
C LYS A 296 -12.49 8.69 -36.74
N LEU A 297 -12.83 7.43 -36.82
CA LEU A 297 -13.58 6.84 -37.95
C LEU A 297 -14.99 7.45 -37.99
N LYS A 298 -15.31 8.18 -39.08
CA LYS A 298 -16.61 8.82 -39.27
C LYS A 298 -17.64 7.82 -39.80
N LYS A 299 -18.91 7.93 -39.37
CA LYS A 299 -20.02 7.06 -39.78
C LYS A 299 -20.18 7.03 -41.30
N ASP A 300 -20.04 8.18 -41.95
CA ASP A 300 -20.20 8.32 -43.40
C ASP A 300 -19.18 7.48 -44.21
N LYS A 301 -18.07 7.08 -43.60
CA LYS A 301 -17.03 6.23 -44.21
C LYS A 301 -17.19 4.74 -43.91
N ILE A 302 -17.98 4.39 -42.89
CA ILE A 302 -18.13 3.02 -42.41
C ILE A 302 -19.42 2.39 -42.92
N GLY A 303 -20.49 3.20 -43.13
CA GLY A 303 -21.81 2.73 -43.44
C GLY A 303 -22.60 2.26 -42.22
N ASP A 304 -23.72 1.58 -42.45
CA ASP A 304 -24.63 1.11 -41.40
C ASP A 304 -24.08 -0.10 -40.62
N ILE A 305 -23.20 -0.90 -41.22
CA ILE A 305 -22.61 -2.08 -40.61
C ILE A 305 -21.06 -1.90 -40.61
N TRP A 306 -20.49 -2.07 -39.44
CA TRP A 306 -19.05 -2.02 -39.27
C TRP A 306 -18.48 -3.38 -38.85
N ASN A 307 -17.71 -3.99 -39.73
CA ASN A 307 -16.95 -5.20 -39.43
C ASN A 307 -15.57 -4.84 -38.91
N LEU A 308 -15.26 -5.23 -37.67
CA LEU A 308 -13.95 -5.02 -37.06
C LEU A 308 -13.15 -6.32 -37.11
N GLU A 309 -12.05 -6.30 -37.85
CA GLU A 309 -11.15 -7.44 -37.92
C GLU A 309 -10.24 -7.47 -36.71
N LEU A 310 -10.18 -8.64 -36.05
CA LEU A 310 -9.37 -8.90 -34.87
C LEU A 310 -8.34 -9.96 -35.16
N THR A 311 -7.14 -9.79 -34.60
CA THR A 311 -6.08 -10.82 -34.60
C THR A 311 -5.79 -11.29 -33.18
N GLN A 312 -5.32 -12.50 -33.03
CA GLN A 312 -4.92 -13.05 -31.75
C GLN A 312 -3.78 -12.24 -31.15
N ASN A 313 -3.90 -11.90 -29.88
CA ASN A 313 -2.90 -11.14 -29.14
C ASN A 313 -1.80 -12.06 -28.60
N ALA A 314 -0.63 -11.50 -28.33
CA ALA A 314 0.44 -12.19 -27.65
C ALA A 314 0.04 -12.49 -26.19
N ASP A 315 0.25 -13.72 -25.74
CA ASP A 315 0.05 -14.11 -24.36
C ASP A 315 1.22 -13.58 -23.50
N ILE A 316 0.94 -12.57 -22.68
CA ILE A 316 1.94 -11.94 -21.82
C ILE A 316 2.61 -12.95 -20.89
N LEU A 317 1.82 -13.83 -20.25
CA LEU A 317 2.37 -14.85 -19.34
C LEU A 317 3.30 -15.85 -20.07
N ASN A 318 3.00 -16.22 -21.30
CA ASN A 318 3.88 -17.10 -22.07
C ASN A 318 5.15 -16.38 -22.54
N SER A 319 5.06 -15.07 -22.81
CA SER A 319 6.18 -14.27 -23.30
C SER A 319 7.22 -13.92 -22.21
N ILE A 320 6.82 -13.91 -20.94
CA ILE A 320 7.70 -13.57 -19.81
C ILE A 320 8.62 -14.74 -19.45
N ASN A 321 9.91 -14.45 -19.27
CA ASN A 321 10.87 -15.40 -18.72
C ASN A 321 10.67 -15.56 -17.20
N LYS A 322 10.12 -16.72 -16.78
CA LYS A 322 9.80 -17.04 -15.39
C LYS A 322 10.97 -17.66 -14.60
N LYS A 323 12.14 -17.81 -15.22
CA LYS A 323 13.32 -18.28 -14.50
C LYS A 323 13.66 -17.32 -13.36
N ASP A 324 13.92 -17.89 -12.18
CA ASP A 324 14.31 -17.18 -10.95
C ASP A 324 13.26 -16.17 -10.41
N ILE A 325 11.98 -16.38 -10.71
CA ILE A 325 10.85 -15.68 -10.09
C ILE A 325 9.80 -16.67 -9.61
N TYR A 326 8.97 -16.25 -8.64
CA TYR A 326 7.68 -16.89 -8.37
C TYR A 326 6.61 -16.24 -9.23
N SER A 327 5.81 -17.03 -9.93
CA SER A 327 4.80 -16.57 -10.89
C SER A 327 3.40 -17.03 -10.51
N ILE A 328 2.53 -16.07 -10.21
CA ILE A 328 1.15 -16.30 -9.78
C ILE A 328 0.21 -15.74 -10.84
N GLY A 329 -0.58 -16.60 -11.48
CA GLY A 329 -1.60 -16.22 -12.46
C GLY A 329 -2.95 -15.97 -11.79
N PHE A 330 -3.77 -15.13 -12.43
CA PHE A 330 -5.19 -14.97 -12.08
C PHE A 330 -6.02 -15.42 -13.27
N LYS A 331 -7.08 -16.17 -12.99
CA LYS A 331 -7.99 -16.70 -13.99
C LYS A 331 -9.43 -16.43 -13.58
N ALA A 332 -10.20 -15.84 -14.46
CA ALA A 332 -11.64 -15.65 -14.31
C ALA A 332 -12.38 -16.65 -15.18
N GLU A 333 -13.35 -17.38 -14.62
CA GLU A 333 -14.19 -18.34 -15.33
C GLU A 333 -15.66 -18.15 -14.95
N MET A 334 -16.55 -18.44 -15.88
CA MET A 334 -18.01 -18.41 -15.65
C MET A 334 -18.61 -19.82 -15.50
N ASP A 335 -17.97 -20.82 -16.09
CA ASP A 335 -18.40 -22.21 -15.99
C ASP A 335 -17.70 -22.92 -14.82
N LYS A 336 -18.48 -23.19 -13.76
CA LYS A 336 -17.99 -23.86 -12.53
C LYS A 336 -17.49 -25.27 -12.77
N TYR A 337 -18.02 -25.98 -13.76
CA TYR A 337 -17.70 -27.40 -13.99
C TYR A 337 -16.30 -27.58 -14.61
N SER A 338 -15.92 -26.69 -15.51
CA SER A 338 -14.62 -26.74 -16.18
C SER A 338 -13.55 -25.84 -15.53
N ALA A 339 -13.93 -24.94 -14.64
CA ALA A 339 -13.07 -23.90 -14.05
C ALA A 339 -11.80 -24.46 -13.42
N ASN A 340 -11.93 -25.46 -12.56
CA ASN A 340 -10.79 -26.09 -11.87
C ASN A 340 -9.82 -26.78 -12.82
N GLN A 341 -10.35 -27.54 -13.78
CA GLN A 341 -9.53 -28.20 -14.79
C GLN A 341 -8.79 -27.18 -15.67
N SER A 342 -9.48 -26.12 -16.03
CA SER A 342 -8.94 -24.99 -16.80
C SER A 342 -7.82 -24.27 -16.06
N ALA A 343 -7.98 -24.04 -14.75
CA ALA A 343 -6.96 -23.42 -13.90
C ALA A 343 -5.74 -24.35 -13.70
N GLN A 344 -5.94 -25.64 -13.46
CA GLN A 344 -4.87 -26.63 -13.38
C GLN A 344 -4.08 -26.74 -14.69
N ASN A 345 -4.77 -26.71 -15.83
CA ASN A 345 -4.13 -26.69 -17.14
C ASN A 345 -3.29 -25.41 -17.32
N MET A 346 -3.80 -24.26 -16.88
CA MET A 346 -3.04 -22.98 -16.93
C MET A 346 -1.74 -23.06 -16.11
N VAL A 347 -1.76 -23.65 -14.91
CA VAL A 347 -0.55 -23.86 -14.10
C VAL A 347 0.51 -24.60 -14.91
N LYS A 348 0.14 -25.70 -15.55
CA LYS A 348 1.05 -26.58 -16.32
C LYS A 348 1.51 -25.94 -17.62
N THR A 349 0.57 -25.48 -18.45
CA THR A 349 0.86 -24.97 -19.80
C THR A 349 1.64 -23.66 -19.79
N LYS A 350 1.39 -22.79 -18.79
CA LYS A 350 2.09 -21.52 -18.63
C LYS A 350 3.25 -21.59 -17.63
N ASN A 351 3.55 -22.76 -17.09
CA ASN A 351 4.64 -22.98 -16.13
C ASN A 351 4.59 -21.98 -14.96
N LEU A 352 3.47 -22.00 -14.23
CA LEU A 352 3.23 -21.11 -13.08
C LEU A 352 3.44 -21.85 -11.77
N ASP A 353 3.82 -21.09 -10.72
CA ASP A 353 3.93 -21.64 -9.37
C ASP A 353 2.55 -21.76 -8.70
N ALA A 354 1.59 -20.88 -9.03
CA ALA A 354 0.20 -20.96 -8.59
C ALA A 354 -0.76 -20.20 -9.50
N VAL A 355 -2.05 -20.51 -9.38
CA VAL A 355 -3.16 -19.77 -10.02
C VAL A 355 -4.23 -19.45 -9.00
N CYS A 356 -4.70 -18.21 -9.03
CA CYS A 356 -5.88 -17.73 -8.31
C CYS A 356 -7.07 -17.80 -9.27
N LEU A 357 -7.96 -18.77 -9.08
CA LEU A 357 -9.18 -18.92 -9.85
C LEU A 357 -10.30 -18.10 -9.23
N ASN A 358 -10.93 -17.26 -10.02
CA ASN A 358 -12.09 -16.45 -9.67
C ASN A 358 -13.29 -16.89 -10.51
N ILE A 359 -14.28 -17.49 -9.87
CA ILE A 359 -15.53 -17.87 -10.53
C ILE A 359 -16.48 -16.67 -10.50
N ILE A 360 -16.83 -16.18 -11.67
CA ILE A 360 -17.72 -15.03 -11.86
C ILE A 360 -19.16 -15.53 -11.99
N ASP A 361 -20.00 -15.12 -11.04
CA ASP A 361 -21.44 -15.37 -11.06
C ASP A 361 -22.22 -14.17 -10.43
N GLU A 362 -23.53 -14.32 -10.26
CA GLU A 362 -24.38 -13.27 -9.67
C GLU A 362 -23.95 -12.91 -8.23
N SER A 363 -23.41 -13.85 -7.48
CA SER A 363 -22.92 -13.62 -6.11
C SER A 363 -21.53 -12.99 -6.06
N ASN A 364 -20.77 -13.07 -7.16
CA ASN A 364 -19.39 -12.63 -7.28
C ASN A 364 -19.13 -11.89 -8.61
N PRO A 365 -19.83 -10.77 -8.87
CA PRO A 365 -19.76 -10.07 -10.16
C PRO A 365 -18.44 -9.27 -10.31
N PHE A 366 -18.10 -8.95 -11.56
CA PHE A 366 -16.99 -8.05 -11.87
C PHE A 366 -17.13 -6.71 -11.12
N GLY A 367 -16.01 -6.19 -10.60
CA GLY A 367 -15.96 -4.88 -9.93
C GLY A 367 -16.45 -4.87 -8.48
N SER A 368 -16.99 -5.99 -7.95
CA SER A 368 -17.36 -6.13 -6.53
C SER A 368 -16.19 -5.78 -5.60
N SER A 369 -16.51 -5.31 -4.40
CA SER A 369 -15.52 -5.13 -3.31
C SER A 369 -15.16 -6.46 -2.64
N LYS A 370 -16.09 -7.41 -2.62
CA LYS A 370 -15.88 -8.78 -2.11
C LYS A 370 -15.53 -9.73 -3.25
N ASN A 371 -14.89 -10.84 -2.91
CA ASN A 371 -14.54 -11.87 -3.87
C ASN A 371 -14.50 -13.25 -3.19
N VAL A 372 -14.49 -14.31 -4.02
CA VAL A 372 -14.17 -15.69 -3.64
C VAL A 372 -13.13 -16.17 -4.64
N ILE A 373 -11.96 -16.58 -4.15
CA ILE A 373 -10.84 -17.05 -4.97
C ILE A 373 -10.45 -18.44 -4.50
N GLU A 374 -10.25 -19.36 -5.44
CA GLU A 374 -9.65 -20.66 -5.21
C GLU A 374 -8.17 -20.63 -5.59
N LEU A 375 -7.29 -20.88 -4.64
CA LEU A 375 -5.83 -20.94 -4.87
C LEU A 375 -5.43 -22.37 -5.21
N ILE A 376 -4.83 -22.53 -6.38
CA ILE A 376 -4.29 -23.78 -6.92
C ILE A 376 -2.77 -23.63 -7.02
N ILE A 377 -2.02 -24.44 -6.26
CA ILE A 377 -0.55 -24.41 -6.23
C ILE A 377 -0.01 -25.56 -7.07
N ASN A 378 1.03 -25.28 -7.85
CA ASN A 378 1.68 -26.30 -8.69
C ASN A 378 2.13 -27.51 -7.85
N ASN A 379 1.90 -28.70 -8.37
CA ASN A 379 2.22 -29.98 -7.73
C ASN A 379 1.52 -30.22 -6.37
N LYS A 380 0.43 -29.51 -6.07
CA LYS A 380 -0.42 -29.76 -4.89
C LYS A 380 -1.84 -30.12 -5.33
N HIS A 381 -2.46 -31.06 -4.58
CA HIS A 381 -3.83 -31.48 -4.84
C HIS A 381 -4.86 -30.65 -4.06
N GLU A 382 -4.43 -29.97 -3.00
CA GLU A 382 -5.31 -29.17 -2.16
C GLU A 382 -5.60 -27.81 -2.80
N ILE A 383 -6.90 -27.53 -2.96
CA ILE A 383 -7.40 -26.22 -3.39
C ILE A 383 -7.82 -25.45 -2.15
N LYS A 384 -7.32 -24.23 -1.98
CA LYS A 384 -7.61 -23.38 -0.83
C LYS A 384 -8.59 -22.27 -1.23
N GLU A 385 -9.79 -22.29 -0.66
CA GLU A 385 -10.79 -21.24 -0.87
C GLU A 385 -10.48 -20.02 0.02
N LEU A 386 -10.48 -18.84 -0.57
CA LEU A 386 -10.31 -17.53 0.08
C LEU A 386 -11.53 -16.66 -0.19
N LYS A 387 -12.22 -16.24 0.88
CA LYS A 387 -13.44 -15.45 0.81
C LYS A 387 -13.34 -14.21 1.71
N GLY A 388 -13.85 -13.08 1.22
CA GLY A 388 -13.88 -11.82 1.97
C GLY A 388 -13.85 -10.60 1.08
N ASP A 389 -13.47 -9.45 1.63
CA ASP A 389 -13.08 -8.32 0.79
C ASP A 389 -11.71 -8.58 0.12
N LYS A 390 -11.44 -7.83 -0.95
CA LYS A 390 -10.25 -8.07 -1.77
C LYS A 390 -8.94 -7.88 -1.00
N PHE A 391 -8.93 -7.00 -0.01
CA PHE A 391 -7.75 -6.76 0.80
C PHE A 391 -7.51 -7.90 1.79
N ASP A 392 -8.55 -8.38 2.49
CA ASP A 392 -8.46 -9.54 3.39
C ASP A 392 -8.05 -10.81 2.64
N ILE A 393 -8.61 -11.03 1.44
CA ILE A 393 -8.20 -12.11 0.55
C ILE A 393 -6.72 -12.00 0.19
N SER A 394 -6.26 -10.79 -0.13
CA SER A 394 -4.85 -10.57 -0.48
C SER A 394 -3.92 -10.91 0.68
N LEU A 395 -4.23 -10.50 1.90
CA LEU A 395 -3.44 -10.85 3.09
C LEU A 395 -3.38 -12.38 3.30
N LYS A 396 -4.52 -13.05 3.27
CA LYS A 396 -4.59 -14.51 3.40
C LYS A 396 -3.82 -15.24 2.30
N LEU A 397 -3.92 -14.76 1.06
CA LEU A 397 -3.16 -15.28 -0.08
C LEU A 397 -1.65 -15.20 0.19
N LEU A 398 -1.17 -14.04 0.65
CA LEU A 398 0.23 -13.84 0.96
C LEU A 398 0.73 -14.73 2.09
N ASP A 399 -0.07 -14.92 3.15
CA ASP A 399 0.26 -15.82 4.27
C ASP A 399 0.40 -17.28 3.80
N ILE A 400 -0.48 -17.72 2.89
CA ILE A 400 -0.40 -19.06 2.31
C ILE A 400 0.83 -19.20 1.43
N LEU A 401 1.08 -18.27 0.51
CA LEU A 401 2.24 -18.32 -0.38
C LEU A 401 3.54 -18.31 0.40
N GLU A 402 3.64 -17.51 1.45
CA GLU A 402 4.77 -17.50 2.38
C GLU A 402 4.98 -18.90 2.98
N SER A 403 3.93 -19.47 3.61
CA SER A 403 4.03 -20.79 4.26
C SER A 403 4.40 -21.93 3.30
N GLU A 404 3.96 -21.84 2.05
CA GLU A 404 4.18 -22.86 1.05
C GLU A 404 5.57 -22.78 0.39
N PHE A 405 6.03 -21.56 0.09
CA PHE A 405 7.30 -21.36 -0.63
C PHE A 405 8.51 -21.19 0.30
N GLU A 406 8.31 -20.90 1.57
CA GLU A 406 9.39 -20.93 2.57
C GLU A 406 9.86 -22.37 2.88
N LYS A 407 8.93 -23.33 2.89
CA LYS A 407 9.24 -24.77 3.11
C LYS A 407 10.12 -25.39 2.02
N ILE A 408 10.15 -24.81 0.82
CA ILE A 408 10.97 -25.30 -0.29
C ILE A 408 12.46 -24.96 -0.10
N LYS A 409 12.80 -24.04 0.82
CA LYS A 409 14.19 -23.65 1.14
C LYS A 409 14.86 -24.50 2.23
N LYS A 410 14.10 -25.36 2.94
CA LYS A 410 14.60 -26.32 3.93
C LYS A 410 14.64 -27.73 3.31
#